data_46a3e9975f9bf68185edf3cecf672162
#
_entry.id   46a3e9975f9bf68185edf3cecf672162
#
_cell.length_a   1.000
_cell.length_b   1.000
_cell.length_c   1.000
_cell.angle_alpha   90.00
_cell.angle_beta   90.00
_cell.angle_gamma   90.00
#
_symmetry.space_group_name_H-M   'P 1'
#
loop_
_entity.id
_entity.type
_entity.pdbx_description
1 polymer ?
#
loop_
_entity_poly.entity_id
_entity_poly.type
_entity_poly.pdbx_seq_one_letter_code
_entity_poly.pdbx_strand_id
1 'polypeptide(L)'
;MTEDVKISGRSGNVATERRPRRKRNPEGTREAILEAARQVLAQDGKEGVSVAQVAQRAGVNRGTAYQHFQTREQLIDATVVWVSEKLCRAVFGPPEVARGQPVESISVEGVAEHLMDFAIENPEICRVWLFEVLSSRRPADDPFWQQYVSNFERFAKTEFAQPGIDAEVLSVLMLAGTFLWPVWARSHTGTAKARQRMAKRFSREVLRLCLHGNLRPEKYPDLDARVA
;
A
#
# COMPACT_ATOMS: atom_id res chain seq x y z
N MET A 1 -59.22 67.21 -15.37
CA MET A 1 -59.08 66.02 -16.18
C MET A 1 -57.76 65.39 -15.80
N THR A 2 -57.80 64.46 -14.90
CA THR A 2 -56.67 63.78 -14.34
C THR A 2 -56.86 62.29 -14.63
N GLU A 3 -56.00 61.69 -15.46
CA GLU A 3 -55.98 60.25 -15.76
C GLU A 3 -55.10 59.51 -14.75
N ASP A 4 -55.72 58.54 -14.10
CA ASP A 4 -55.10 57.55 -13.23
C ASP A 4 -54.37 56.46 -14.04
N VAL A 5 -53.08 56.30 -13.87
CA VAL A 5 -52.30 55.21 -14.42
C VAL A 5 -52.11 54.13 -13.34
N LYS A 6 -52.81 53.02 -13.53
CA LYS A 6 -52.65 51.80 -12.72
C LYS A 6 -51.36 51.07 -13.07
N ILE A 7 -50.41 50.97 -12.12
CA ILE A 7 -49.23 50.17 -12.23
C ILE A 7 -49.54 48.75 -11.68
N SER A 8 -49.58 47.76 -12.59
CA SER A 8 -49.72 46.33 -12.27
C SER A 8 -48.38 45.76 -11.87
N GLY A 9 -48.23 45.40 -10.59
CA GLY A 9 -47.07 44.66 -10.08
C GLY A 9 -47.07 43.21 -10.49
N ARG A 10 -46.18 42.82 -11.39
CA ARG A 10 -45.87 41.42 -11.66
C ARG A 10 -44.86 40.91 -10.63
N SER A 11 -45.35 40.10 -9.70
CA SER A 11 -44.50 39.29 -8.80
C SER A 11 -43.80 38.19 -9.61
N GLY A 12 -42.50 38.38 -9.87
CA GLY A 12 -41.65 37.39 -10.49
C GLY A 12 -41.31 36.27 -9.51
N ASN A 13 -41.87 35.10 -9.71
CA ASN A 13 -41.54 33.88 -8.99
C ASN A 13 -40.15 33.43 -9.45
N VAL A 14 -39.10 33.72 -8.65
CA VAL A 14 -37.74 33.23 -8.91
C VAL A 14 -37.74 31.74 -8.54
N ALA A 15 -37.88 30.92 -9.54
CA ALA A 15 -37.67 29.47 -9.41
C ALA A 15 -36.22 29.24 -8.99
N THR A 16 -36.01 28.83 -7.74
CA THR A 16 -34.68 28.38 -7.22
C THR A 16 -34.29 27.12 -7.98
N GLU A 17 -33.39 27.24 -8.95
CA GLU A 17 -32.79 26.09 -9.63
C GLU A 17 -32.14 25.17 -8.59
N ARG A 18 -32.74 24.02 -8.36
CA ARG A 18 -32.20 22.95 -7.56
C ARG A 18 -30.96 22.44 -8.28
N ARG A 19 -29.77 22.76 -7.76
CA ARG A 19 -28.50 22.15 -8.19
C ARG A 19 -28.66 20.63 -8.29
N PRO A 20 -28.24 20.03 -9.41
CA PRO A 20 -28.38 18.59 -9.60
C PRO A 20 -27.66 17.85 -8.46
N ARG A 21 -28.37 16.95 -7.78
CA ARG A 21 -27.84 16.07 -6.73
C ARG A 21 -26.69 15.27 -7.35
N ARG A 22 -25.46 15.58 -6.95
CA ARG A 22 -24.25 14.84 -7.35
C ARG A 22 -24.55 13.36 -7.17
N LYS A 23 -24.44 12.56 -8.25
CA LYS A 23 -24.62 11.10 -8.20
C LYS A 23 -23.81 10.55 -7.04
N ARG A 24 -24.46 9.90 -6.07
CA ARG A 24 -23.80 9.21 -4.98
C ARG A 24 -22.85 8.18 -5.59
N ASN A 25 -21.55 8.31 -5.34
CA ASN A 25 -20.54 7.31 -5.67
C ASN A 25 -20.14 6.59 -4.35
N PRO A 26 -20.81 5.49 -3.99
CA PRO A 26 -20.53 4.79 -2.72
C PRO A 26 -19.12 4.23 -2.65
N GLU A 27 -18.61 3.76 -3.79
CA GLU A 27 -17.25 3.22 -3.92
C GLU A 27 -16.18 4.28 -3.66
N GLY A 28 -16.27 5.43 -4.33
CA GLY A 28 -15.35 6.55 -4.09
C GLY A 28 -15.46 7.12 -2.67
N THR A 29 -16.66 7.06 -2.06
CA THR A 29 -16.83 7.45 -0.65
C THR A 29 -16.13 6.46 0.28
N ARG A 30 -16.28 5.16 0.04
CA ARG A 30 -15.60 4.11 0.81
C ARG A 30 -14.08 4.23 0.71
N GLU A 31 -13.57 4.47 -0.49
CA GLU A 31 -12.14 4.65 -0.72
C GLU A 31 -11.59 5.89 0.00
N ALA A 32 -12.30 7.01 -0.03
CA ALA A 32 -11.92 8.22 0.72
C ALA A 32 -11.85 7.99 2.23
N ILE A 33 -12.78 7.19 2.78
CA ILE A 33 -12.77 6.81 4.20
C ILE A 33 -11.56 5.93 4.51
N LEU A 34 -11.26 4.92 3.69
CA LEU A 34 -10.12 4.03 3.88
C LEU A 34 -8.78 4.78 3.78
N GLU A 35 -8.66 5.72 2.82
CA GLU A 35 -7.46 6.55 2.70
C GLU A 35 -7.26 7.44 3.93
N ALA A 36 -8.33 8.06 4.45
CA ALA A 36 -8.26 8.85 5.67
C ALA A 36 -7.91 7.98 6.89
N ALA A 37 -8.47 6.78 6.99
CA ALA A 37 -8.15 5.82 8.05
C ALA A 37 -6.68 5.37 8.00
N ARG A 38 -6.15 5.10 6.81
CA ARG A 38 -4.73 4.79 6.61
C ARG A 38 -3.83 5.91 7.14
N GLN A 39 -4.19 7.17 6.87
CA GLN A 39 -3.42 8.32 7.36
C GLN A 39 -3.42 8.40 8.88
N VAL A 40 -4.57 8.15 9.53
CA VAL A 40 -4.67 8.12 10.98
C VAL A 40 -3.85 6.96 11.55
N LEU A 41 -3.97 5.75 10.98
CA LEU A 41 -3.16 4.59 11.38
C LEU A 41 -1.66 4.86 11.28
N ALA A 42 -1.23 5.55 10.20
CA ALA A 42 0.17 5.88 9.98
C ALA A 42 0.69 6.93 11.00
N GLN A 43 -0.14 7.85 11.47
CA GLN A 43 0.25 8.94 12.37
C GLN A 43 0.10 8.56 13.84
N ASP A 44 -1.06 8.02 14.20
CA ASP A 44 -1.52 7.89 15.58
C ASP A 44 -1.65 6.41 16.02
N GLY A 45 -1.37 5.46 15.10
CA GLY A 45 -1.55 4.04 15.36
C GLY A 45 -3.03 3.65 15.48
N LYS A 46 -3.26 2.39 15.91
CA LYS A 46 -4.64 1.87 16.10
C LYS A 46 -5.43 2.71 17.11
N GLU A 47 -4.81 3.14 18.19
CA GLU A 47 -5.48 3.86 19.27
C GLU A 47 -6.05 5.21 18.81
N GLY A 48 -5.46 5.83 17.81
CA GLY A 48 -5.95 7.09 17.22
C GLY A 48 -7.16 6.94 16.32
N VAL A 49 -7.54 5.72 15.90
CA VAL A 49 -8.62 5.52 14.92
C VAL A 49 -9.99 5.60 15.60
N SER A 50 -10.88 6.43 15.07
CA SER A 50 -12.31 6.38 15.31
C SER A 50 -13.09 6.66 14.03
N VAL A 51 -14.25 6.02 13.84
CA VAL A 51 -15.07 6.22 12.64
C VAL A 51 -15.47 7.70 12.48
N ALA A 52 -15.73 8.39 13.60
CA ALA A 52 -16.10 9.80 13.59
C ALA A 52 -14.95 10.73 13.17
N GLN A 53 -13.74 10.50 13.67
CA GLN A 53 -12.53 11.26 13.32
C GLN A 53 -12.15 11.02 11.84
N VAL A 54 -12.20 9.75 11.41
CA VAL A 54 -11.91 9.38 10.03
C VAL A 54 -12.94 9.99 9.07
N ALA A 55 -14.24 10.01 9.43
CA ALA A 55 -15.27 10.70 8.64
C ALA A 55 -14.97 12.19 8.45
N GLN A 56 -14.56 12.87 9.52
CA GLN A 56 -14.17 14.29 9.46
C GLN A 56 -12.97 14.50 8.54
N ARG A 57 -11.94 13.65 8.65
CA ARG A 57 -10.73 13.74 7.83
C ARG A 57 -11.01 13.42 6.35
N ALA A 58 -11.90 12.48 6.08
CA ALA A 58 -12.34 12.12 4.74
C ALA A 58 -13.29 13.15 4.09
N GLY A 59 -13.76 14.14 4.85
CA GLY A 59 -14.75 15.10 4.38
C GLY A 59 -16.12 14.51 4.12
N VAL A 60 -16.47 13.41 4.81
CA VAL A 60 -17.77 12.72 4.68
C VAL A 60 -18.62 12.92 5.92
N ASN A 61 -19.95 12.83 5.76
CA ASN A 61 -20.85 12.88 6.90
C ASN A 61 -20.67 11.64 7.80
N ARG A 62 -20.75 11.84 9.14
CA ARG A 62 -20.63 10.75 10.12
C ARG A 62 -21.60 9.60 9.84
N GLY A 63 -22.88 9.90 9.57
CA GLY A 63 -23.88 8.88 9.24
C GLY A 63 -23.49 8.05 8.02
N THR A 64 -22.89 8.69 7.00
CA THR A 64 -22.39 7.98 5.81
C THR A 64 -21.22 7.07 6.17
N ALA A 65 -20.29 7.52 7.00
CA ALA A 65 -19.16 6.69 7.42
C ALA A 65 -19.63 5.46 8.23
N TYR A 66 -20.62 5.65 9.14
CA TYR A 66 -21.21 4.53 9.89
C TYR A 66 -22.04 3.57 9.02
N GLN A 67 -22.57 4.01 7.87
CA GLN A 67 -23.17 3.11 6.89
C GLN A 67 -22.15 2.18 6.23
N HIS A 68 -20.90 2.62 6.05
CA HIS A 68 -19.82 1.83 5.48
C HIS A 68 -19.11 0.97 6.54
N PHE A 69 -18.90 1.50 7.74
CA PHE A 69 -18.14 0.86 8.82
C PHE A 69 -18.83 1.11 10.15
N GLN A 70 -19.49 0.09 10.67
CA GLN A 70 -20.29 0.21 11.88
C GLN A 70 -19.44 0.32 13.14
N THR A 71 -18.25 -0.32 13.13
CA THR A 71 -17.33 -0.32 14.27
C THR A 71 -15.94 0.17 13.83
N ARG A 72 -15.15 0.56 14.82
CA ARG A 72 -13.73 0.91 14.68
C ARG A 72 -12.91 -0.26 14.12
N GLU A 73 -13.16 -1.45 14.66
CA GLU A 73 -12.47 -2.68 14.27
C GLU A 73 -12.72 -3.00 12.81
N GLN A 74 -13.98 -2.95 12.36
CA GLN A 74 -14.32 -3.14 10.94
C GLN A 74 -13.62 -2.13 10.03
N LEU A 75 -13.48 -0.87 10.47
CA LEU A 75 -12.78 0.15 9.70
C LEU A 75 -11.27 -0.17 9.63
N ILE A 76 -10.65 -0.56 10.75
CA ILE A 76 -9.23 -0.92 10.80
C ILE A 76 -8.96 -2.12 9.89
N ASP A 77 -9.71 -3.22 10.06
CA ASP A 77 -9.54 -4.44 9.28
C ASP A 77 -9.70 -4.19 7.77
N ALA A 78 -10.73 -3.45 7.39
CA ALA A 78 -10.95 -3.07 5.99
C ALA A 78 -9.83 -2.16 5.44
N THR A 79 -9.25 -1.31 6.28
CA THR A 79 -8.13 -0.43 5.88
C THR A 79 -6.87 -1.24 5.66
N VAL A 80 -6.59 -2.24 6.50
CA VAL A 80 -5.44 -3.15 6.34
C VAL A 80 -5.54 -3.93 5.05
N VAL A 81 -6.69 -4.57 4.80
CA VAL A 81 -6.93 -5.30 3.53
C VAL A 81 -6.75 -4.39 2.32
N TRP A 82 -7.29 -3.18 2.37
CA TRP A 82 -7.14 -2.20 1.29
C TRP A 82 -5.67 -1.76 1.06
N VAL A 83 -4.89 -1.62 2.14
CA VAL A 83 -3.44 -1.35 2.07
C VAL A 83 -2.71 -2.51 1.39
N SER A 84 -2.99 -3.75 1.79
CA SER A 84 -2.43 -4.95 1.18
C SER A 84 -2.78 -5.07 -0.30
N GLU A 85 -4.03 -4.78 -0.69
CA GLU A 85 -4.43 -4.75 -2.10
C GLU A 85 -3.70 -3.67 -2.91
N LYS A 86 -3.48 -2.49 -2.31
CA LYS A 86 -2.67 -1.43 -2.95
C LYS A 86 -1.23 -1.85 -3.14
N LEU A 87 -0.62 -2.51 -2.16
CA LEU A 87 0.71 -3.09 -2.28
C LEU A 87 0.76 -4.14 -3.40
N CYS A 88 -0.19 -5.06 -3.43
CA CYS A 88 -0.27 -6.05 -4.51
C CYS A 88 -0.30 -5.40 -5.90
N ARG A 89 -1.18 -4.42 -6.10
CA ARG A 89 -1.29 -3.72 -7.39
C ARG A 89 -0.04 -2.95 -7.77
N ALA A 90 0.60 -2.31 -6.80
CA ALA A 90 1.80 -1.53 -7.04
C ALA A 90 3.01 -2.40 -7.39
N VAL A 91 3.14 -3.56 -6.75
CA VAL A 91 4.31 -4.44 -6.89
C VAL A 91 4.13 -5.44 -8.03
N PHE A 92 2.96 -6.05 -8.12
CA PHE A 92 2.69 -7.14 -9.08
C PHE A 92 1.80 -6.72 -10.25
N GLY A 93 1.33 -5.47 -10.26
CA GLY A 93 0.36 -5.00 -11.25
C GLY A 93 -1.08 -5.46 -10.98
N PRO A 94 -1.98 -5.24 -11.95
CA PRO A 94 -3.37 -5.68 -11.83
C PRO A 94 -3.48 -7.20 -11.68
N PRO A 95 -4.44 -7.71 -10.89
CA PRO A 95 -4.58 -9.15 -10.62
C PRO A 95 -4.72 -10.03 -11.87
N GLU A 96 -5.29 -9.48 -12.94
CA GLU A 96 -5.46 -10.16 -14.23
C GLU A 96 -4.10 -10.41 -14.92
N VAL A 97 -3.15 -9.49 -14.74
CA VAL A 97 -1.80 -9.59 -15.30
C VAL A 97 -0.93 -10.48 -14.41
N ALA A 98 -0.97 -10.25 -13.09
CA ALA A 98 -0.13 -10.96 -12.13
C ALA A 98 -0.35 -12.47 -12.13
N ARG A 99 -1.59 -12.93 -12.35
CA ARG A 99 -1.94 -14.38 -12.37
C ARG A 99 -1.52 -15.10 -13.64
N GLY A 100 -1.34 -14.38 -14.74
CA GLY A 100 -1.07 -14.96 -16.07
C GLY A 100 0.40 -14.91 -16.48
N GLN A 101 1.26 -14.19 -15.79
CA GLN A 101 2.65 -14.06 -16.18
C GLN A 101 3.48 -15.31 -15.79
N PRO A 102 4.21 -15.92 -16.75
CA PRO A 102 5.24 -16.91 -16.44
C PRO A 102 6.30 -16.26 -15.53
N VAL A 103 6.76 -17.00 -14.53
CA VAL A 103 7.77 -16.51 -13.57
C VAL A 103 9.07 -16.13 -14.29
N GLU A 104 9.40 -16.87 -15.33
CA GLU A 104 10.58 -16.68 -16.19
C GLU A 104 10.56 -15.32 -16.93
N SER A 105 9.36 -14.76 -17.13
CA SER A 105 9.22 -13.43 -17.77
C SER A 105 9.29 -12.27 -16.77
N ILE A 106 9.32 -12.56 -15.46
CA ILE A 106 9.38 -11.55 -14.42
C ILE A 106 10.84 -11.14 -14.22
N SER A 107 11.15 -9.88 -14.50
CA SER A 107 12.46 -9.32 -14.17
C SER A 107 12.64 -9.24 -12.66
N VAL A 108 13.53 -10.03 -12.10
CA VAL A 108 13.88 -9.97 -10.67
C VAL A 108 14.37 -8.57 -10.29
N GLU A 109 15.20 -7.96 -11.13
CA GLU A 109 15.65 -6.58 -10.97
C GLU A 109 14.47 -5.60 -10.98
N GLY A 110 13.58 -5.72 -11.96
CA GLY A 110 12.39 -4.86 -12.09
C GLY A 110 11.46 -4.94 -10.89
N VAL A 111 11.21 -6.13 -10.34
CA VAL A 111 10.39 -6.29 -9.14
C VAL A 111 11.06 -5.65 -7.92
N ALA A 112 12.36 -5.86 -7.74
CA ALA A 112 13.12 -5.28 -6.62
C ALA A 112 13.15 -3.74 -6.70
N GLU A 113 13.35 -3.19 -7.89
CA GLU A 113 13.33 -1.73 -8.11
C GLU A 113 11.93 -1.14 -7.89
N HIS A 114 10.88 -1.73 -8.47
CA HIS A 114 9.50 -1.27 -8.30
C HIS A 114 9.05 -1.30 -6.84
N LEU A 115 9.35 -2.38 -6.12
CA LEU A 115 9.00 -2.50 -4.70
C LEU A 115 9.74 -1.44 -3.87
N MET A 116 11.02 -1.21 -4.15
CA MET A 116 11.81 -0.21 -3.42
C MET A 116 11.37 1.22 -3.74
N ASP A 117 11.13 1.54 -5.01
CA ASP A 117 10.64 2.86 -5.41
C ASP A 117 9.28 3.15 -4.77
N PHE A 118 8.37 2.16 -4.79
CA PHE A 118 7.09 2.27 -4.11
C PHE A 118 7.26 2.50 -2.60
N ALA A 119 8.13 1.73 -1.94
CA ALA A 119 8.35 1.83 -0.49
C ALA A 119 8.94 3.19 -0.09
N ILE A 120 9.83 3.76 -0.88
CA ILE A 120 10.42 5.09 -0.64
C ILE A 120 9.42 6.21 -0.90
N GLU A 121 8.56 6.07 -1.90
CA GLU A 121 7.52 7.06 -2.22
C GLU A 121 6.31 6.98 -1.26
N ASN A 122 6.01 5.79 -0.74
CA ASN A 122 4.85 5.52 0.10
C ASN A 122 5.21 4.89 1.47
N PRO A 123 6.13 5.49 2.24
CA PRO A 123 6.62 4.90 3.48
C PRO A 123 5.54 4.72 4.56
N GLU A 124 4.47 5.53 4.51
CA GLU A 124 3.34 5.40 5.42
C GLU A 124 2.50 4.15 5.13
N ILE A 125 2.33 3.78 3.86
CA ILE A 125 1.64 2.55 3.45
C ILE A 125 2.44 1.34 3.95
N CYS A 126 3.75 1.31 3.66
CA CYS A 126 4.64 0.22 4.11
C CYS A 126 4.67 0.10 5.63
N ARG A 127 4.67 1.23 6.35
CA ARG A 127 4.65 1.24 7.80
C ARG A 127 3.35 0.67 8.36
N VAL A 128 2.19 1.06 7.84
CA VAL A 128 0.89 0.52 8.27
C VAL A 128 0.86 -0.97 8.04
N TRP A 129 1.23 -1.43 6.85
CA TRP A 129 1.26 -2.86 6.53
C TRP A 129 2.19 -3.63 7.49
N LEU A 130 3.42 -3.15 7.69
CA LEU A 130 4.39 -3.81 8.56
C LEU A 130 3.91 -3.91 10.01
N PHE A 131 3.33 -2.83 10.56
CA PHE A 131 2.76 -2.84 11.91
C PHE A 131 1.60 -3.82 12.04
N GLU A 132 0.75 -3.91 11.01
CA GLU A 132 -0.36 -4.86 11.01
C GLU A 132 0.12 -6.30 10.96
N VAL A 133 1.09 -6.61 10.09
CA VAL A 133 1.70 -7.95 10.02
C VAL A 133 2.35 -8.33 11.36
N LEU A 134 3.12 -7.43 11.97
CA LEU A 134 3.76 -7.66 13.28
C LEU A 134 2.76 -7.83 14.43
N SER A 135 1.58 -7.23 14.34
CA SER A 135 0.53 -7.27 15.36
C SER A 135 -0.47 -8.41 15.13
N SER A 136 -0.49 -9.00 13.95
CA SER A 136 -1.43 -10.05 13.56
C SER A 136 -1.09 -11.37 14.25
N ARG A 137 -2.15 -12.10 14.63
CA ARG A 137 -2.02 -13.50 15.07
C ARG A 137 -1.86 -14.47 13.89
N ARG A 138 -2.19 -14.04 12.69
CA ARG A 138 -2.13 -14.82 11.45
C ARG A 138 -1.59 -13.96 10.31
N PRO A 139 -0.31 -13.56 10.36
CA PRO A 139 0.29 -12.72 9.33
C PRO A 139 0.29 -13.39 7.95
N ALA A 140 0.32 -14.73 7.91
CA ALA A 140 0.28 -15.50 6.68
C ALA A 140 -1.06 -15.40 5.91
N ASP A 141 -2.14 -14.91 6.54
CA ASP A 141 -3.44 -14.71 5.88
C ASP A 141 -3.48 -13.39 5.07
N ASP A 142 -2.47 -12.53 5.18
CA ASP A 142 -2.40 -11.27 4.45
C ASP A 142 -2.26 -11.47 2.94
N PRO A 143 -3.10 -10.83 2.10
CA PRO A 143 -3.09 -11.05 0.65
C PRO A 143 -1.78 -10.67 -0.04
N PHE A 144 -1.11 -9.59 0.41
CA PHE A 144 0.17 -9.18 -0.16
C PHE A 144 1.27 -10.18 0.22
N TRP A 145 1.30 -10.61 1.48
CA TRP A 145 2.21 -11.66 1.93
C TRP A 145 2.07 -12.94 1.12
N GLN A 146 0.83 -13.45 0.98
CA GLN A 146 0.55 -14.67 0.22
C GLN A 146 1.03 -14.58 -1.23
N GLN A 147 0.74 -13.48 -1.90
CA GLN A 147 1.18 -13.27 -3.29
C GLN A 147 2.71 -13.19 -3.39
N TYR A 148 3.34 -12.52 -2.42
CA TYR A 148 4.79 -12.34 -2.40
C TYR A 148 5.52 -13.67 -2.22
N VAL A 149 5.15 -14.46 -1.20
CA VAL A 149 5.71 -15.80 -0.94
C VAL A 149 5.47 -16.73 -2.11
N SER A 150 4.25 -16.77 -2.64
CA SER A 150 3.91 -17.61 -3.80
C SER A 150 4.79 -17.32 -5.02
N ASN A 151 5.17 -16.07 -5.25
CA ASN A 151 6.10 -15.72 -6.33
C ASN A 151 7.51 -16.30 -6.08
N PHE A 152 8.01 -16.23 -4.84
CA PHE A 152 9.29 -16.85 -4.49
C PHE A 152 9.25 -18.39 -4.57
N GLU A 153 8.16 -19.03 -4.14
CA GLU A 153 7.97 -20.48 -4.27
C GLU A 153 7.98 -20.95 -5.73
N ARG A 154 7.35 -20.15 -6.62
CA ARG A 154 7.37 -20.41 -8.05
C ARG A 154 8.76 -20.19 -8.64
N PHE A 155 9.44 -19.14 -8.26
CA PHE A 155 10.81 -18.86 -8.70
C PHE A 155 11.78 -19.96 -8.25
N ALA A 156 11.69 -20.41 -7.00
CA ALA A 156 12.55 -21.47 -6.45
C ALA A 156 12.47 -22.81 -7.21
N LYS A 157 11.41 -23.01 -8.03
CA LYS A 157 11.24 -24.20 -8.86
C LYS A 157 11.80 -24.03 -10.27
N THR A 158 12.33 -22.88 -10.62
CA THR A 158 12.91 -22.62 -11.96
C THR A 158 14.40 -22.95 -12.00
N GLU A 159 14.94 -23.11 -13.19
CA GLU A 159 16.39 -23.28 -13.42
C GLU A 159 17.23 -22.04 -13.08
N PHE A 160 16.57 -20.88 -12.87
CA PHE A 160 17.25 -19.63 -12.49
C PHE A 160 17.52 -19.50 -11.00
N ALA A 161 16.93 -20.37 -10.19
CA ALA A 161 17.09 -20.37 -8.74
C ALA A 161 18.19 -21.32 -8.29
N GLN A 162 18.95 -20.90 -7.28
CA GLN A 162 19.83 -21.83 -6.57
C GLN A 162 19.01 -22.90 -5.85
N PRO A 163 19.49 -24.16 -5.81
CA PRO A 163 18.81 -25.21 -5.05
C PRO A 163 18.79 -24.89 -3.55
N GLY A 164 17.75 -25.36 -2.85
CA GLY A 164 17.65 -25.23 -1.39
C GLY A 164 17.14 -23.89 -0.87
N ILE A 165 16.60 -23.02 -1.74
CA ILE A 165 16.00 -21.75 -1.30
C ILE A 165 14.75 -22.04 -0.46
N ASP A 166 14.75 -21.56 0.79
CA ASP A 166 13.55 -21.44 1.63
C ASP A 166 12.80 -20.15 1.24
N ALA A 167 11.74 -20.30 0.46
CA ALA A 167 10.99 -19.17 -0.09
C ALA A 167 10.31 -18.33 1.00
N GLU A 168 9.87 -18.93 2.09
CA GLU A 168 9.22 -18.22 3.20
C GLU A 168 10.24 -17.36 3.95
N VAL A 169 11.36 -17.95 4.36
CA VAL A 169 12.44 -17.24 5.08
C VAL A 169 13.03 -16.14 4.21
N LEU A 170 13.28 -16.42 2.92
CA LEU A 170 13.79 -15.41 1.99
C LEU A 170 12.81 -14.25 1.83
N SER A 171 11.50 -14.53 1.75
CA SER A 171 10.47 -13.49 1.67
C SER A 171 10.46 -12.58 2.89
N VAL A 172 10.58 -13.13 4.11
CA VAL A 172 10.69 -12.34 5.35
C VAL A 172 11.90 -11.42 5.29
N LEU A 173 13.06 -11.93 4.94
CA LEU A 173 14.31 -11.16 4.90
C LEU A 173 14.24 -10.02 3.88
N MET A 174 13.72 -10.30 2.68
CA MET A 174 13.60 -9.31 1.61
C MET A 174 12.61 -8.20 1.96
N LEU A 175 11.42 -8.55 2.47
CA LEU A 175 10.40 -7.56 2.84
C LEU A 175 10.83 -6.73 4.06
N ALA A 176 11.42 -7.34 5.07
CA ALA A 176 11.92 -6.62 6.25
C ALA A 176 12.94 -5.55 5.84
N GLY A 177 13.92 -5.90 5.02
CA GLY A 177 14.89 -4.95 4.49
C GLY A 177 14.26 -3.85 3.66
N THR A 178 13.37 -4.21 2.75
CA THR A 178 12.70 -3.28 1.82
C THR A 178 11.83 -2.26 2.56
N PHE A 179 11.08 -2.68 3.58
CA PHE A 179 10.19 -1.77 4.31
C PHE A 179 10.88 -1.00 5.42
N LEU A 180 11.97 -1.51 5.95
CA LEU A 180 12.78 -0.80 6.95
C LEU A 180 13.70 0.26 6.31
N TRP A 181 14.20 0.00 5.10
CA TRP A 181 15.11 0.92 4.43
C TRP A 181 14.56 2.33 4.21
N PRO A 182 13.30 2.56 3.79
CA PRO A 182 12.73 3.90 3.66
C PRO A 182 12.73 4.68 4.97
N VAL A 183 12.53 4.02 6.11
CA VAL A 183 12.60 4.64 7.44
C VAL A 183 14.01 5.18 7.68
N TRP A 184 15.02 4.36 7.40
CA TRP A 184 16.43 4.74 7.49
C TRP A 184 16.79 5.85 6.50
N ALA A 185 16.34 5.74 5.25
CA ALA A 185 16.62 6.70 4.19
C ALA A 185 16.08 8.09 4.52
N ARG A 186 14.89 8.19 5.14
CA ARG A 186 14.29 9.48 5.54
C ARG A 186 15.16 10.28 6.51
N SER A 187 15.87 9.63 7.42
CA SER A 187 16.77 10.31 8.37
C SER A 187 17.99 10.96 7.69
N HIS A 188 18.28 10.58 6.44
CA HIS A 188 19.47 11.01 5.70
C HIS A 188 19.18 11.84 4.45
N THR A 189 17.90 12.04 4.07
CA THR A 189 17.58 12.65 2.78
C THR A 189 16.38 13.61 2.85
N GLY A 190 16.60 14.87 2.40
CA GLY A 190 15.56 15.89 2.30
C GLY A 190 14.94 16.04 0.91
N THR A 191 15.57 15.54 -0.16
CA THR A 191 15.14 15.77 -1.56
C THR A 191 14.70 14.49 -2.28
N ALA A 192 13.80 14.63 -3.27
CA ALA A 192 13.36 13.51 -4.10
C ALA A 192 14.55 12.81 -4.81
N LYS A 193 15.49 13.58 -5.36
CA LYS A 193 16.70 13.04 -6.02
C LYS A 193 17.58 12.25 -5.05
N ALA A 194 17.68 12.67 -3.79
CA ALA A 194 18.42 11.94 -2.77
C ALA A 194 17.69 10.64 -2.39
N ARG A 195 16.35 10.65 -2.25
CA ARG A 195 15.55 9.44 -2.00
C ARG A 195 15.71 8.41 -3.12
N GLN A 196 15.65 8.83 -4.38
CA GLN A 196 15.86 7.94 -5.53
C GLN A 196 17.27 7.32 -5.55
N ARG A 197 18.32 8.09 -5.17
CA ARG A 197 19.67 7.51 -5.02
C ARG A 197 19.72 6.45 -3.92
N MET A 198 18.99 6.65 -2.82
CA MET A 198 18.92 5.68 -1.75
C MET A 198 18.16 4.41 -2.17
N ALA A 199 17.08 4.53 -2.97
CA ALA A 199 16.40 3.40 -3.56
C ALA A 199 17.36 2.55 -4.40
N LYS A 200 18.04 3.16 -5.36
CA LYS A 200 19.02 2.47 -6.23
C LYS A 200 20.18 1.83 -5.46
N ARG A 201 20.64 2.48 -4.38
CA ARG A 201 21.68 1.92 -3.52
C ARG A 201 21.21 0.62 -2.87
N PHE A 202 19.99 0.59 -2.35
CA PHE A 202 19.43 -0.60 -1.72
C PHE A 202 19.22 -1.73 -2.73
N SER A 203 18.54 -1.45 -3.84
CA SER A 203 18.26 -2.46 -4.88
C SER A 203 19.56 -3.09 -5.40
N ARG A 204 20.61 -2.29 -5.64
CA ARG A 204 21.91 -2.80 -6.05
C ARG A 204 22.51 -3.75 -5.00
N GLU A 205 22.43 -3.42 -3.72
CA GLU A 205 23.01 -4.27 -2.66
C GLU A 205 22.20 -5.56 -2.48
N VAL A 206 20.86 -5.50 -2.59
CA VAL A 206 20.01 -6.69 -2.58
C VAL A 206 20.37 -7.61 -3.75
N LEU A 207 20.48 -7.08 -4.96
CA LEU A 207 20.88 -7.87 -6.14
C LEU A 207 22.28 -8.48 -5.99
N ARG A 208 23.21 -7.72 -5.43
CA ARG A 208 24.57 -8.24 -5.13
C ARG A 208 24.51 -9.41 -4.13
N LEU A 209 23.69 -9.29 -3.08
CA LEU A 209 23.49 -10.38 -2.12
C LEU A 209 22.84 -11.61 -2.74
N CYS A 210 21.82 -11.40 -3.56
CA CYS A 210 21.16 -12.50 -4.28
C CYS A 210 22.11 -13.25 -5.22
N LEU A 211 23.01 -12.52 -5.92
CA LEU A 211 23.91 -13.11 -6.91
C LEU A 211 25.18 -13.71 -6.30
N HIS A 212 25.73 -13.11 -5.24
CA HIS A 212 27.07 -13.41 -4.78
C HIS A 212 27.19 -13.75 -3.29
N GLY A 213 26.11 -13.55 -2.52
CA GLY A 213 26.16 -13.67 -1.06
C GLY A 213 27.07 -12.66 -0.38
N ASN A 214 27.38 -12.87 0.90
CA ASN A 214 28.23 -12.01 1.73
C ASN A 214 29.58 -12.64 2.07
N LEU A 215 29.64 -13.95 2.11
CA LEU A 215 30.82 -14.71 2.49
C LEU A 215 31.43 -15.37 1.27
N ARG A 216 32.72 -15.62 1.36
CA ARG A 216 33.42 -16.46 0.38
C ARG A 216 33.45 -17.88 0.89
N PRO A 217 32.70 -18.82 0.26
CA PRO A 217 32.56 -20.20 0.78
C PRO A 217 33.90 -20.86 1.07
N GLU A 218 34.89 -20.64 0.20
CA GLU A 218 36.24 -21.20 0.34
C GLU A 218 37.00 -20.76 1.62
N LYS A 219 36.53 -19.70 2.30
CA LYS A 219 37.05 -19.22 3.57
C LYS A 219 36.31 -19.80 4.77
N TYR A 220 35.17 -20.42 4.55
CA TYR A 220 34.26 -20.91 5.60
C TYR A 220 33.72 -22.29 5.26
N PRO A 221 34.58 -23.32 5.02
CA PRO A 221 34.14 -24.64 4.53
C PRO A 221 33.16 -25.33 5.49
N ASP A 222 33.31 -25.13 6.81
CA ASP A 222 32.39 -25.70 7.80
C ASP A 222 31.01 -25.09 7.79
N LEU A 223 30.89 -23.80 7.40
CA LEU A 223 29.58 -23.14 7.23
C LEU A 223 28.95 -23.55 5.91
N ASP A 224 29.73 -23.63 4.84
CA ASP A 224 29.28 -24.03 3.52
C ASP A 224 28.65 -25.44 3.57
N ALA A 225 29.30 -26.39 4.24
CA ALA A 225 28.80 -27.73 4.45
C ALA A 225 27.49 -27.83 5.27
N ARG A 226 27.11 -26.78 6.02
CA ARG A 226 25.86 -26.75 6.80
C ARG A 226 24.67 -26.20 6.02
N VAL A 227 24.91 -25.48 4.94
CA VAL A 227 23.85 -24.82 4.14
C VAL A 227 23.71 -25.45 2.75
N ALA A 228 24.61 -26.35 2.37
CA ALA A 228 24.50 -27.19 1.20
C ALA A 228 23.45 -28.30 1.41
#